data_b82747e40aea9981318161affaa4dc89
#
_entry.id   b82747e40aea9981318161affaa4dc89
#
_cell.length_a   1.000
_cell.length_b   1.000
_cell.length_c   1.000
_cell.angle_alpha   90.00
_cell.angle_beta   90.00
_cell.angle_gamma   90.00
#
_symmetry.space_group_name_H-M   'P 1'
#
loop_
_entity.id
_entity.type
_entity.pdbx_description
1 polymer ?
#
loop_
_entity_poly.entity_id
_entity_poly.type
_entity_poly.pdbx_seq_one_letter_code
_entity_poly.pdbx_strand_id
1 'polypeptide(L)'
;MLRVLLAGIALFALSGCALIPPAPEYVAPPAPREFRAMWVATVANIDWPSKPGLPVAVLREEMQRILTTARQLKLNAVILQVRPAADAIYPSQFEPWSEYLSGRQGVAPGDGCDPLAEWVKAAHASGIELHAWFNPYRARHASAKSPLAAQHVANTHPQIVKTYGDMLWMDPGEEQAAARTLAVIADVVRRYDVDGVHIDDYFYPYPIKATGDRAGDELPFPDEPSWKGYRQHAGLFAWRDRADWRRNNVDRLVRDIYSAVHAIKPWVKVGVSPFGIGRPDRRPAGIAGFSQYDKLYADVEHWLRAGWLDYLAPQLYWPIDREAQAFAVLLTYWSSENWRGRHLWPGLFTSRIDDSEKSWQPEEIRQQIALQRSSGGASGHVHFSAAALVQNRKGIADVLAKTTYVGAALVPSTPWVR
;
A
#
# COMPACT_ATOMS: atom_id res chain seq x y z
N MET A 1 28.64 -108.57 5.77
CA MET A 1 27.74 -107.67 6.60
C MET A 1 28.18 -106.26 6.33
N LEU A 2 27.45 -105.60 5.53
CA LEU A 2 27.81 -104.26 4.94
C LEU A 2 26.85 -103.18 5.60
N ARG A 3 27.41 -102.29 6.37
CA ARG A 3 26.67 -101.17 6.92
C ARG A 3 26.85 -99.95 5.99
N VAL A 4 25.74 -99.47 5.41
CA VAL A 4 25.65 -98.28 4.60
C VAL A 4 25.43 -97.06 5.50
N LEU A 5 26.34 -96.11 5.46
CA LEU A 5 26.17 -94.81 6.09
C LEU A 5 25.45 -93.86 5.13
N LEU A 6 24.28 -93.40 5.47
CA LEU A 6 23.61 -92.32 4.73
C LEU A 6 24.05 -90.98 5.38
N ALA A 7 24.75 -90.14 4.61
CA ALA A 7 25.06 -88.75 4.97
C ALA A 7 23.93 -87.81 4.48
N GLY A 8 23.21 -87.23 5.40
CA GLY A 8 22.22 -86.23 5.06
C GLY A 8 22.85 -84.82 4.88
N ILE A 9 22.69 -84.27 3.67
CA ILE A 9 23.08 -82.87 3.37
C ILE A 9 21.94 -81.95 3.73
N ALA A 10 22.12 -81.15 4.79
CA ALA A 10 21.18 -80.07 5.17
C ALA A 10 21.51 -78.81 4.37
N LEU A 11 20.67 -78.42 3.39
CA LEU A 11 20.75 -77.12 2.71
C LEU A 11 20.18 -76.05 3.63
N PHE A 12 21.05 -75.16 4.14
CA PHE A 12 20.65 -73.92 4.75
C PHE A 12 20.34 -72.90 3.67
N ALA A 13 19.05 -72.59 3.43
CA ALA A 13 18.63 -71.43 2.66
C ALA A 13 18.81 -70.18 3.49
N LEU A 14 19.87 -69.41 3.25
CA LEU A 14 20.05 -68.06 3.77
C LEU A 14 19.11 -67.11 3.02
N SER A 15 17.94 -66.84 3.58
CA SER A 15 17.08 -65.74 3.13
C SER A 15 17.76 -64.41 3.49
N GLY A 16 18.52 -63.87 2.57
CA GLY A 16 19.05 -62.49 2.67
C GLY A 16 17.90 -61.50 2.57
N CYS A 17 17.40 -60.95 3.67
CA CYS A 17 16.61 -59.72 3.65
C CYS A 17 17.50 -58.58 3.11
N ALA A 18 17.38 -58.27 1.82
CA ALA A 18 17.94 -57.05 1.29
C ALA A 18 17.26 -55.88 2.03
N LEU A 19 18.01 -55.21 2.91
CA LEU A 19 17.62 -53.94 3.47
C LEU A 19 17.54 -52.93 2.35
N ILE A 20 16.32 -52.68 1.83
CA ILE A 20 16.06 -51.57 0.91
C ILE A 20 16.32 -50.29 1.72
N PRO A 21 17.33 -49.47 1.37
CA PRO A 21 17.53 -48.21 2.07
C PRO A 21 16.24 -47.40 1.96
N PRO A 22 15.82 -46.72 3.04
CA PRO A 22 14.65 -45.83 2.96
C PRO A 22 14.86 -44.87 1.80
N ALA A 23 13.80 -44.67 0.98
CA ALA A 23 13.85 -43.71 -0.10
C ALA A 23 14.25 -42.35 0.51
N PRO A 24 15.14 -41.58 -0.16
CA PRO A 24 15.54 -40.29 0.36
C PRO A 24 14.29 -39.46 0.61
N GLU A 25 14.16 -38.95 1.83
CA GLU A 25 13.05 -38.09 2.21
C GLU A 25 13.06 -36.88 1.27
N TYR A 26 12.04 -36.76 0.43
CA TYR A 26 11.92 -35.62 -0.48
C TYR A 26 11.58 -34.37 0.35
N VAL A 27 12.58 -33.58 0.68
CA VAL A 27 12.38 -32.24 1.25
C VAL A 27 12.02 -31.31 0.11
N ALA A 28 10.74 -30.96 0.02
CA ALA A 28 10.28 -29.97 -0.95
C ALA A 28 11.08 -28.67 -0.77
N PRO A 29 11.54 -28.03 -1.84
CA PRO A 29 12.21 -26.76 -1.74
C PRO A 29 11.28 -25.75 -1.06
N PRO A 30 11.81 -24.84 -0.19
CA PRO A 30 11.00 -23.87 0.50
C PRO A 30 10.22 -23.03 -0.51
N ALA A 31 8.94 -22.76 -0.22
CA ALA A 31 8.11 -21.92 -1.08
C ALA A 31 8.74 -20.53 -1.21
N PRO A 32 8.78 -19.95 -2.42
CA PRO A 32 9.34 -18.62 -2.64
C PRO A 32 8.57 -17.59 -1.79
N ARG A 33 9.30 -16.61 -1.26
CA ARG A 33 8.70 -15.50 -0.51
C ARG A 33 8.73 -14.25 -1.37
N GLU A 34 7.57 -13.76 -1.72
CA GLU A 34 7.38 -12.56 -2.52
C GLU A 34 6.04 -11.90 -2.17
N PHE A 35 6.05 -10.65 -1.79
CA PHE A 35 4.81 -9.90 -1.63
C PHE A 35 4.23 -9.57 -3.01
N ARG A 36 3.01 -10.01 -3.25
CA ARG A 36 2.28 -9.79 -4.50
C ARG A 36 0.94 -9.18 -4.17
N ALA A 37 0.81 -7.88 -4.40
CA ALA A 37 -0.38 -7.16 -3.99
C ALA A 37 -0.98 -6.31 -5.10
N MET A 38 -2.20 -5.82 -4.86
CA MET A 38 -2.82 -4.76 -5.63
C MET A 38 -3.49 -3.75 -4.71
N TRP A 39 -3.43 -2.48 -5.10
CA TRP A 39 -4.24 -1.44 -4.49
C TRP A 39 -5.69 -1.52 -4.98
N VAL A 40 -6.62 -1.28 -4.05
CA VAL A 40 -8.05 -1.10 -4.33
C VAL A 40 -8.43 0.29 -3.85
N ALA A 41 -8.44 1.26 -4.77
CA ALA A 41 -8.77 2.65 -4.49
C ALA A 41 -10.28 2.86 -4.49
N THR A 42 -10.79 3.48 -3.41
CA THR A 42 -12.21 3.82 -3.27
C THR A 42 -12.51 5.26 -3.67
N VAL A 43 -11.53 6.15 -3.55
CA VAL A 43 -11.66 7.55 -3.98
C VAL A 43 -12.05 7.61 -5.46
N ALA A 44 -13.01 8.49 -5.76
CA ALA A 44 -13.51 8.68 -7.13
C ALA A 44 -13.99 7.37 -7.81
N ASN A 45 -14.25 6.32 -7.04
CA ASN A 45 -14.67 5.00 -7.55
C ASN A 45 -13.71 4.40 -8.58
N ILE A 46 -12.39 4.56 -8.34
CA ILE A 46 -11.36 4.07 -9.26
C ILE A 46 -11.43 2.55 -9.42
N ASP A 47 -11.52 1.81 -8.29
CA ASP A 47 -11.53 0.35 -8.30
C ASP A 47 -12.78 -0.24 -7.66
N TRP A 48 -13.13 0.19 -6.44
CA TRP A 48 -14.25 -0.32 -5.69
C TRP A 48 -14.84 0.74 -4.75
N PRO A 49 -16.20 0.85 -4.66
CA PRO A 49 -17.14 0.25 -5.61
C PRO A 49 -17.03 0.88 -7.01
N SER A 50 -17.51 0.20 -8.06
CA SER A 50 -17.41 0.69 -9.44
C SER A 50 -18.17 2.00 -9.69
N LYS A 51 -19.17 2.28 -8.85
CA LYS A 51 -19.90 3.56 -8.79
C LYS A 51 -20.55 3.71 -7.41
N PRO A 52 -20.88 4.93 -6.99
CA PRO A 52 -21.54 5.16 -5.72
C PRO A 52 -23.00 4.69 -5.74
N GLY A 53 -23.53 4.35 -4.56
CA GLY A 53 -24.94 4.02 -4.37
C GLY A 53 -25.36 2.64 -4.88
N LEU A 54 -24.42 1.72 -5.02
CA LEU A 54 -24.73 0.33 -5.39
C LEU A 54 -25.43 -0.40 -4.22
N PRO A 55 -26.38 -1.32 -4.52
CA PRO A 55 -26.92 -2.22 -3.52
C PRO A 55 -25.81 -3.05 -2.83
N VAL A 56 -26.00 -3.37 -1.55
CA VAL A 56 -25.00 -4.15 -0.77
C VAL A 56 -24.65 -5.48 -1.43
N ALA A 57 -25.63 -6.15 -2.04
CA ALA A 57 -25.37 -7.40 -2.78
C ALA A 57 -24.35 -7.20 -3.93
N VAL A 58 -24.44 -6.08 -4.65
CA VAL A 58 -23.52 -5.75 -5.74
C VAL A 58 -22.15 -5.35 -5.20
N LEU A 59 -22.09 -4.60 -4.08
CA LEU A 59 -20.83 -4.30 -3.40
C LEU A 59 -20.07 -5.59 -3.04
N ARG A 60 -20.77 -6.59 -2.51
CA ARG A 60 -20.23 -7.91 -2.17
C ARG A 60 -19.78 -8.69 -3.41
N GLU A 61 -20.57 -8.66 -4.49
CA GLU A 61 -20.20 -9.30 -5.75
C GLU A 61 -18.92 -8.72 -6.34
N GLU A 62 -18.79 -7.39 -6.39
CA GLU A 62 -17.58 -6.71 -6.87
C GLU A 62 -16.36 -7.04 -6.00
N MET A 63 -16.50 -7.03 -4.65
CA MET A 63 -15.46 -7.47 -3.73
C MET A 63 -15.01 -8.90 -4.03
N GLN A 64 -15.94 -9.83 -4.18
CA GLN A 64 -15.62 -11.22 -4.48
C GLN A 64 -14.92 -11.38 -5.84
N ARG A 65 -15.29 -10.58 -6.84
CA ARG A 65 -14.62 -10.57 -8.14
C ARG A 65 -13.15 -10.14 -8.02
N ILE A 66 -12.88 -9.09 -7.23
CA ILE A 66 -11.52 -8.61 -6.97
C ILE A 66 -10.69 -9.69 -6.25
N LEU A 67 -11.22 -10.30 -5.19
CA LEU A 67 -10.53 -11.34 -4.43
C LEU A 67 -10.33 -12.63 -5.27
N THR A 68 -11.29 -12.97 -6.13
CA THR A 68 -11.16 -14.10 -7.06
C THR A 68 -10.04 -13.86 -8.05
N THR A 69 -9.93 -12.64 -8.61
CA THR A 69 -8.81 -12.26 -9.50
C THR A 69 -7.48 -12.34 -8.75
N ALA A 70 -7.42 -11.82 -7.52
CA ALA A 70 -6.21 -11.91 -6.69
C ALA A 70 -5.77 -13.37 -6.50
N ARG A 71 -6.70 -14.25 -6.14
CA ARG A 71 -6.43 -15.68 -5.95
C ARG A 71 -5.98 -16.37 -7.25
N GLN A 72 -6.64 -16.09 -8.37
CA GLN A 72 -6.26 -16.65 -9.67
C GLN A 72 -4.85 -16.23 -10.09
N LEU A 73 -4.46 -14.99 -9.79
CA LEU A 73 -3.13 -14.44 -10.01
C LEU A 73 -2.15 -14.80 -8.89
N LYS A 74 -2.55 -15.60 -7.89
CA LYS A 74 -1.69 -15.94 -6.75
C LYS A 74 -1.08 -14.72 -6.07
N LEU A 75 -1.84 -13.62 -6.03
CA LEU A 75 -1.55 -12.48 -5.16
C LEU A 75 -1.85 -12.90 -3.72
N ASN A 76 -1.07 -12.38 -2.80
CA ASN A 76 -1.16 -12.72 -1.38
C ASN A 76 -1.52 -11.55 -0.47
N ALA A 77 -1.77 -10.36 -1.06
CA ALA A 77 -2.27 -9.22 -0.32
C ALA A 77 -3.15 -8.29 -1.18
N VAL A 78 -4.04 -7.55 -0.51
CA VAL A 78 -4.82 -6.44 -1.04
C VAL A 78 -4.63 -5.23 -0.14
N ILE A 79 -4.39 -4.05 -0.73
CA ILE A 79 -4.29 -2.78 -0.02
C ILE A 79 -5.55 -1.98 -0.33
N LEU A 80 -6.52 -2.01 0.59
CA LEU A 80 -7.85 -1.41 0.43
C LEU A 80 -7.90 -0.01 1.01
N GLN A 81 -8.29 1.00 0.21
CA GLN A 81 -8.49 2.36 0.69
C GLN A 81 -9.75 2.46 1.53
N VAL A 82 -9.56 2.56 2.87
CA VAL A 82 -10.65 2.61 3.84
C VAL A 82 -11.01 4.02 4.28
N ARG A 83 -10.12 4.99 4.04
CA ARG A 83 -10.26 6.41 4.37
C ARG A 83 -9.80 7.28 3.19
N PRO A 84 -10.68 7.56 2.22
CA PRO A 84 -10.29 8.34 1.03
C PRO A 84 -10.18 9.85 1.25
N ALA A 85 -11.03 10.47 2.09
CA ALA A 85 -11.11 11.92 2.22
C ALA A 85 -11.74 12.40 3.55
N ALA A 86 -11.11 12.06 4.69
CA ALA A 86 -11.66 12.26 6.03
C ALA A 86 -13.10 11.74 6.16
N ASP A 87 -13.36 10.64 5.51
CA ASP A 87 -14.58 9.85 5.51
C ASP A 87 -14.20 8.36 5.47
N ALA A 88 -15.15 7.47 5.73
CA ALA A 88 -14.87 6.06 5.93
C ALA A 88 -15.79 5.17 5.09
N ILE A 89 -15.27 4.00 4.68
CA ILE A 89 -16.08 2.93 4.07
C ILE A 89 -16.54 1.88 5.11
N TYR A 90 -16.44 2.20 6.40
CA TYR A 90 -16.83 1.36 7.54
C TYR A 90 -17.56 2.21 8.59
N PRO A 91 -18.31 1.62 9.54
CA PRO A 91 -18.95 2.39 10.62
C PRO A 91 -17.88 2.98 11.53
N SER A 92 -17.58 4.27 11.34
CA SER A 92 -16.61 5.04 12.11
C SER A 92 -17.28 5.91 13.17
N GLN A 93 -16.66 6.02 14.36
CA GLN A 93 -17.08 6.98 15.39
C GLN A 93 -16.50 8.40 15.16
N PHE A 94 -15.49 8.49 14.29
CA PHE A 94 -14.74 9.73 14.04
C PHE A 94 -15.16 10.44 12.77
N GLU A 95 -15.56 9.70 11.73
CA GLU A 95 -15.73 10.22 10.38
C GLU A 95 -17.04 9.75 9.75
N PRO A 96 -17.65 10.55 8.87
CA PRO A 96 -18.87 10.15 8.17
C PRO A 96 -18.60 9.03 7.17
N TRP A 97 -19.65 8.32 6.77
CA TRP A 97 -19.61 7.42 5.63
C TRP A 97 -19.19 8.16 4.35
N SER A 98 -18.34 7.52 3.55
CA SER A 98 -17.88 8.08 2.30
C SER A 98 -18.99 8.14 1.25
N GLU A 99 -19.04 9.25 0.51
CA GLU A 99 -19.96 9.37 -0.64
C GLU A 99 -19.66 8.39 -1.77
N TYR A 100 -18.41 7.96 -1.90
CA TYR A 100 -18.00 6.98 -2.91
C TYR A 100 -18.63 5.61 -2.68
N LEU A 101 -19.09 5.33 -1.47
CA LEU A 101 -19.79 4.09 -1.14
C LEU A 101 -21.30 4.21 -1.41
N SER A 102 -21.97 5.16 -0.76
CA SER A 102 -23.43 5.27 -0.76
C SER A 102 -24.00 6.31 -1.73
N GLY A 103 -23.15 7.15 -2.32
CA GLY A 103 -23.57 8.29 -3.17
C GLY A 103 -23.85 9.56 -2.38
N ARG A 104 -23.91 9.48 -1.03
CA ARG A 104 -24.11 10.64 -0.16
C ARG A 104 -23.28 10.50 1.10
N GLN A 105 -22.41 11.49 1.35
CA GLN A 105 -21.58 11.48 2.54
C GLN A 105 -22.42 11.45 3.83
N GLY A 106 -22.02 10.64 4.79
CA GLY A 106 -22.73 10.44 6.06
C GLY A 106 -23.86 9.43 6.01
N VAL A 107 -24.18 8.86 4.84
CA VAL A 107 -25.23 7.83 4.67
C VAL A 107 -24.56 6.45 4.54
N ALA A 108 -24.99 5.52 5.40
CA ALA A 108 -24.54 4.12 5.33
C ALA A 108 -25.03 3.44 4.04
N PRO A 109 -24.32 2.39 3.57
CA PRO A 109 -24.73 1.66 2.36
C PRO A 109 -26.03 0.85 2.52
N GLY A 110 -26.52 0.69 3.74
CA GLY A 110 -27.74 -0.05 4.09
C GLY A 110 -27.46 -1.41 4.76
N ASP A 111 -28.55 -2.04 5.25
CA ASP A 111 -28.58 -3.42 5.79
C ASP A 111 -27.60 -3.72 6.94
N GLY A 112 -27.19 -2.71 7.72
CA GLY A 112 -26.19 -2.87 8.78
C GLY A 112 -24.83 -3.36 8.28
N CYS A 113 -24.53 -3.18 6.99
CA CYS A 113 -23.30 -3.62 6.34
C CYS A 113 -22.07 -2.91 6.95
N ASP A 114 -21.05 -3.70 7.27
CA ASP A 114 -19.70 -3.21 7.57
C ASP A 114 -18.76 -3.70 6.46
N PRO A 115 -18.54 -2.90 5.42
CA PRO A 115 -17.72 -3.32 4.29
C PRO A 115 -16.29 -3.71 4.68
N LEU A 116 -15.66 -3.02 5.63
CA LEU A 116 -14.30 -3.36 6.05
C LEU A 116 -14.25 -4.73 6.73
N ALA A 117 -15.19 -5.02 7.64
CA ALA A 117 -15.28 -6.34 8.28
C ALA A 117 -15.50 -7.45 7.24
N GLU A 118 -16.34 -7.19 6.23
CA GLU A 118 -16.60 -8.15 5.14
C GLU A 118 -15.37 -8.37 4.27
N TRP A 119 -14.64 -7.30 3.92
CA TRP A 119 -13.39 -7.39 3.17
C TRP A 119 -12.31 -8.18 3.91
N VAL A 120 -12.08 -7.89 5.20
CA VAL A 120 -11.11 -8.64 6.04
C VAL A 120 -11.46 -10.12 6.07
N LYS A 121 -12.71 -10.44 6.39
CA LYS A 121 -13.18 -11.83 6.45
C LYS A 121 -13.01 -12.57 5.12
N ALA A 122 -13.38 -11.94 4.01
CA ALA A 122 -13.30 -12.56 2.68
C ALA A 122 -11.86 -12.71 2.18
N ALA A 123 -11.00 -11.73 2.45
CA ALA A 123 -9.58 -11.78 2.12
C ALA A 123 -8.89 -12.93 2.89
N HIS A 124 -9.07 -13.01 4.20
CA HIS A 124 -8.51 -14.08 5.03
C HIS A 124 -9.02 -15.46 4.63
N ALA A 125 -10.32 -15.61 4.33
CA ALA A 125 -10.87 -16.86 3.81
C ALA A 125 -10.24 -17.28 2.46
N SER A 126 -9.61 -16.35 1.75
CA SER A 126 -8.91 -16.58 0.49
C SER A 126 -7.38 -16.72 0.67
N GLY A 127 -6.86 -16.66 1.91
CA GLY A 127 -5.43 -16.68 2.20
C GLY A 127 -4.69 -15.40 1.77
N ILE A 128 -5.39 -14.26 1.75
CA ILE A 128 -4.92 -12.96 1.27
C ILE A 128 -4.86 -12.01 2.47
N GLU A 129 -3.70 -11.36 2.70
CA GLU A 129 -3.59 -10.27 3.67
C GLU A 129 -4.39 -9.05 3.24
N LEU A 130 -4.99 -8.34 4.19
CA LEU A 130 -5.66 -7.07 3.95
C LEU A 130 -4.95 -5.94 4.69
N HIS A 131 -4.40 -4.99 3.92
CA HIS A 131 -3.82 -3.78 4.44
C HIS A 131 -4.82 -2.62 4.29
N ALA A 132 -5.15 -1.97 5.39
CA ALA A 132 -6.05 -0.81 5.39
C ALA A 132 -5.29 0.45 4.97
N TRP A 133 -5.70 1.08 3.87
CA TRP A 133 -5.08 2.27 3.32
C TRP A 133 -5.86 3.53 3.72
N PHE A 134 -5.13 4.48 4.30
CA PHE A 134 -5.63 5.78 4.75
C PHE A 134 -4.93 6.90 3.97
N ASN A 135 -5.72 7.82 3.41
CA ASN A 135 -5.17 9.12 3.05
C ASN A 135 -5.08 9.98 4.33
N PRO A 136 -3.90 10.48 4.72
CA PRO A 136 -3.74 11.05 6.05
C PRO A 136 -4.37 12.42 6.26
N TYR A 137 -4.45 13.27 5.22
CA TYR A 137 -4.82 14.67 5.39
C TYR A 137 -5.88 15.21 4.43
N ARG A 138 -6.17 14.53 3.32
CA ARG A 138 -7.21 14.98 2.41
C ARG A 138 -8.57 14.95 3.10
N ALA A 139 -9.24 16.11 3.16
CA ALA A 139 -10.57 16.24 3.75
C ALA A 139 -11.69 16.22 2.70
N ARG A 140 -11.41 16.64 1.45
CA ARG A 140 -12.33 16.52 0.31
C ARG A 140 -11.53 16.41 -0.98
N HIS A 141 -11.89 15.47 -1.82
CA HIS A 141 -11.33 15.34 -3.16
C HIS A 141 -12.11 16.20 -4.16
N ALA A 142 -11.44 16.70 -5.21
CA ALA A 142 -12.08 17.54 -6.25
C ALA A 142 -13.24 16.84 -6.99
N SER A 143 -13.24 15.50 -7.07
CA SER A 143 -14.34 14.74 -7.67
C SER A 143 -15.59 14.59 -6.79
N ALA A 144 -15.53 15.02 -5.52
CA ALA A 144 -16.63 14.89 -4.57
C ALA A 144 -17.84 15.75 -4.99
N LYS A 145 -19.03 15.17 -4.96
CA LYS A 145 -20.28 15.80 -5.43
C LYS A 145 -21.30 16.03 -4.31
N SER A 146 -21.26 15.17 -3.29
CA SER A 146 -22.22 15.23 -2.19
C SER A 146 -21.94 16.45 -1.30
N PRO A 147 -22.95 17.07 -0.68
CA PRO A 147 -22.74 18.00 0.42
C PRO A 147 -21.96 17.35 1.57
N LEU A 148 -21.19 18.15 2.30
CA LEU A 148 -20.49 17.67 3.50
C LEU A 148 -21.49 17.25 4.58
N ALA A 149 -21.29 16.07 5.16
CA ALA A 149 -22.09 15.62 6.30
C ALA A 149 -21.83 16.49 7.54
N ALA A 150 -22.81 16.59 8.44
CA ALA A 150 -22.67 17.37 9.66
C ALA A 150 -21.46 16.94 10.51
N GLN A 151 -21.15 15.63 10.54
CA GLN A 151 -20.02 15.06 11.29
C GLN A 151 -18.67 15.22 10.59
N HIS A 152 -18.65 15.75 9.35
CA HIS A 152 -17.40 15.91 8.62
C HIS A 152 -16.45 16.90 9.31
N VAL A 153 -15.15 16.65 9.26
CA VAL A 153 -14.12 17.46 9.95
C VAL A 153 -14.18 18.94 9.58
N ALA A 154 -14.54 19.28 8.35
CA ALA A 154 -14.68 20.67 7.93
C ALA A 154 -15.84 21.41 8.64
N ASN A 155 -16.86 20.67 9.12
CA ASN A 155 -17.97 21.24 9.89
C ASN A 155 -17.71 21.20 11.39
N THR A 156 -17.05 20.15 11.89
CA THR A 156 -16.82 19.95 13.33
C THR A 156 -15.54 20.62 13.84
N HIS A 157 -14.52 20.74 12.99
CA HIS A 157 -13.21 21.33 13.33
C HIS A 157 -12.69 22.21 12.17
N PRO A 158 -13.44 23.25 11.77
CA PRO A 158 -13.09 24.06 10.59
C PRO A 158 -11.72 24.73 10.68
N GLN A 159 -11.23 24.98 11.90
CA GLN A 159 -9.94 25.62 12.14
C GLN A 159 -8.75 24.83 11.60
N ILE A 160 -8.84 23.50 11.57
CA ILE A 160 -7.77 22.62 11.06
C ILE A 160 -7.90 22.30 9.57
N VAL A 161 -8.95 22.80 8.90
CA VAL A 161 -9.21 22.51 7.48
C VAL A 161 -8.93 23.75 6.63
N LYS A 162 -8.23 23.53 5.53
CA LYS A 162 -7.87 24.58 4.56
C LYS A 162 -8.50 24.25 3.22
N THR A 163 -8.92 25.28 2.48
CA THR A 163 -9.30 25.15 1.07
C THR A 163 -8.05 25.28 0.20
N TYR A 164 -7.86 24.35 -0.71
CA TYR A 164 -6.74 24.34 -1.66
C TYR A 164 -7.24 23.97 -3.06
N GLY A 165 -7.48 24.95 -3.90
CA GLY A 165 -8.25 24.79 -5.14
C GLY A 165 -9.64 24.23 -4.88
N ASP A 166 -10.00 23.17 -5.58
CA ASP A 166 -11.30 22.48 -5.41
C ASP A 166 -11.29 21.42 -4.30
N MET A 167 -10.22 21.35 -3.50
CA MET A 167 -10.06 20.39 -2.43
C MET A 167 -10.17 21.01 -1.06
N LEU A 168 -10.53 20.19 -0.06
CA LEU A 168 -10.31 20.50 1.35
C LEU A 168 -9.20 19.63 1.89
N TRP A 169 -8.36 20.20 2.74
CA TRP A 169 -7.19 19.55 3.30
C TRP A 169 -7.05 19.85 4.80
N MET A 170 -6.81 18.84 5.61
CA MET A 170 -6.43 19.06 6.99
C MET A 170 -4.99 19.58 7.01
N ASP A 171 -4.74 20.65 7.72
CA ASP A 171 -3.42 21.29 7.80
C ASP A 171 -2.46 20.42 8.61
N PRO A 172 -1.38 19.87 7.98
CA PRO A 172 -0.39 19.08 8.72
C PRO A 172 0.35 19.85 9.81
N GLY A 173 0.31 21.17 9.77
CA GLY A 173 0.84 22.06 10.81
C GLY A 173 -0.01 22.14 12.07
N GLU A 174 -1.22 21.64 12.03
CA GLU A 174 -2.13 21.61 13.17
C GLU A 174 -2.05 20.25 13.89
N GLU A 175 -1.65 20.24 15.16
CA GLU A 175 -1.52 19.00 15.94
C GLU A 175 -2.83 18.19 16.01
N GLN A 176 -3.97 18.89 16.04
CA GLN A 176 -5.29 18.26 16.05
C GLN A 176 -5.56 17.46 14.75
N ALA A 177 -5.01 17.87 13.60
CA ALA A 177 -5.15 17.16 12.34
C ALA A 177 -4.42 15.81 12.38
N ALA A 178 -3.17 15.80 12.87
CA ALA A 178 -2.40 14.59 13.08
C ALA A 178 -3.05 13.66 14.12
N ALA A 179 -3.46 14.22 15.27
CA ALA A 179 -4.12 13.47 16.35
C ALA A 179 -5.41 12.78 15.86
N ARG A 180 -6.22 13.48 15.03
CA ARG A 180 -7.43 12.91 14.44
C ARG A 180 -7.09 11.71 13.53
N THR A 181 -6.11 11.86 12.65
CA THR A 181 -5.68 10.78 11.76
C THR A 181 -5.18 9.56 12.56
N LEU A 182 -4.39 9.79 13.61
CA LEU A 182 -3.94 8.74 14.51
C LEU A 182 -5.10 8.02 15.21
N ALA A 183 -6.09 8.78 15.70
CA ALA A 183 -7.27 8.22 16.38
C ALA A 183 -8.08 7.31 15.43
N VAL A 184 -8.25 7.72 14.17
CA VAL A 184 -8.94 6.94 13.13
C VAL A 184 -8.19 5.65 12.81
N ILE A 185 -6.87 5.73 12.61
CA ILE A 185 -6.04 4.54 12.35
C ILE A 185 -6.07 3.59 13.55
N ALA A 186 -5.90 4.12 14.76
CA ALA A 186 -5.93 3.34 15.99
C ALA A 186 -7.28 2.65 16.22
N ASP A 187 -8.40 3.28 15.88
CA ASP A 187 -9.74 2.67 15.93
C ASP A 187 -9.85 1.47 14.99
N VAL A 188 -9.40 1.61 13.74
CA VAL A 188 -9.40 0.52 12.77
C VAL A 188 -8.53 -0.65 13.26
N VAL A 189 -7.31 -0.38 13.70
CA VAL A 189 -6.40 -1.43 14.17
C VAL A 189 -6.95 -2.18 15.39
N ARG A 190 -7.64 -1.49 16.31
CA ARG A 190 -8.28 -2.15 17.47
C ARG A 190 -9.45 -3.04 17.06
N ARG A 191 -10.29 -2.57 16.15
CA ARG A 191 -11.58 -3.18 15.84
C ARG A 191 -11.51 -4.26 14.76
N TYR A 192 -10.60 -4.14 13.83
CA TYR A 192 -10.51 -5.02 12.66
C TYR A 192 -9.20 -5.82 12.67
N ASP A 193 -9.27 -7.03 12.15
CA ASP A 193 -8.12 -7.91 12.01
C ASP A 193 -7.37 -7.63 10.70
N VAL A 194 -6.87 -6.39 10.57
CA VAL A 194 -6.06 -6.00 9.41
C VAL A 194 -4.62 -6.46 9.58
N ASP A 195 -3.97 -6.85 8.48
CA ASP A 195 -2.59 -7.31 8.46
C ASP A 195 -1.59 -6.16 8.32
N GLY A 196 -2.07 -5.02 7.84
CA GLY A 196 -1.25 -3.81 7.67
C GLY A 196 -2.06 -2.53 7.70
N VAL A 197 -1.36 -1.45 8.03
CA VAL A 197 -1.76 -0.05 7.84
C VAL A 197 -0.92 0.53 6.72
N HIS A 198 -1.54 1.17 5.77
CA HIS A 198 -0.90 1.79 4.63
C HIS A 198 -1.30 3.25 4.50
N ILE A 199 -0.33 4.14 4.24
CA ILE A 199 -0.57 5.53 3.88
C ILE A 199 0.04 5.85 2.53
N ASP A 200 -0.61 6.74 1.78
CA ASP A 200 -0.13 7.22 0.49
C ASP A 200 0.78 8.46 0.63
N ASP A 201 1.05 9.14 -0.46
CA ASP A 201 1.96 10.29 -0.54
C ASP A 201 1.26 11.66 -0.39
N TYR A 202 -0.01 11.68 -0.06
CA TYR A 202 -0.78 12.92 0.09
C TYR A 202 -0.62 13.55 1.49
N PHE A 203 0.61 13.94 1.86
CA PHE A 203 0.89 14.66 3.12
C PHE A 203 0.48 16.11 3.01
N TYR A 204 1.28 16.98 2.39
CA TYR A 204 0.79 18.23 1.81
C TYR A 204 0.20 17.94 0.43
N PRO A 205 -0.74 18.76 -0.07
CA PRO A 205 -1.32 18.51 -1.40
C PRO A 205 -0.30 18.74 -2.51
N TYR A 206 -0.46 18.00 -3.61
CA TYR A 206 0.30 18.28 -4.83
C TYR A 206 0.09 19.73 -5.25
N PRO A 207 1.15 20.47 -5.64
CA PRO A 207 1.03 21.86 -6.05
C PRO A 207 0.07 22.04 -7.23
N ILE A 208 -0.82 23.00 -7.11
CA ILE A 208 -1.70 23.45 -8.17
C ILE A 208 -1.31 24.86 -8.64
N LYS A 209 -1.71 25.22 -9.84
CA LYS A 209 -1.47 26.56 -10.38
C LYS A 209 -2.52 27.54 -9.86
N ALA A 210 -2.07 28.72 -9.49
CA ALA A 210 -2.96 29.85 -9.19
C ALA A 210 -3.69 30.31 -10.45
N THR A 211 -4.85 30.96 -10.27
CA THR A 211 -5.66 31.56 -11.31
C THR A 211 -5.69 33.09 -11.14
N GLY A 212 -6.26 33.82 -12.09
CA GLY A 212 -6.35 35.29 -12.05
C GLY A 212 -4.98 35.96 -12.24
N ASP A 213 -4.72 37.02 -11.50
CA ASP A 213 -3.51 37.88 -11.65
C ASP A 213 -2.19 37.14 -11.38
N ARG A 214 -2.24 35.99 -10.73
CA ARG A 214 -1.09 35.13 -10.45
C ARG A 214 -1.10 33.84 -11.27
N ALA A 215 -1.80 33.83 -12.39
CA ALA A 215 -1.92 32.65 -13.24
C ALA A 215 -0.56 32.08 -13.64
N GLY A 216 -0.36 30.77 -13.38
CA GLY A 216 0.90 30.08 -13.68
C GLY A 216 1.83 29.90 -12.48
N ASP A 217 1.75 30.73 -11.44
CA ASP A 217 2.47 30.51 -10.17
C ASP A 217 1.92 29.27 -9.42
N GLU A 218 2.76 28.65 -8.62
CA GLU A 218 2.26 27.65 -7.68
C GLU A 218 1.42 28.32 -6.58
N LEU A 219 0.21 27.79 -6.36
CA LEU A 219 -0.63 28.25 -5.26
C LEU A 219 0.01 27.78 -3.94
N PRO A 220 0.40 28.70 -3.02
CA PRO A 220 0.95 28.29 -1.73
C PRO A 220 -0.13 27.60 -0.89
N PHE A 221 0.25 26.56 -0.15
CA PHE A 221 -0.65 25.98 0.84
C PHE A 221 -0.91 26.96 1.98
N PRO A 222 -2.18 27.19 2.40
CA PRO A 222 -2.56 28.29 3.29
C PRO A 222 -2.36 27.96 4.78
N ASP A 223 -1.16 27.50 5.19
CA ASP A 223 -0.78 27.17 6.57
C ASP A 223 -0.05 28.33 7.30
N GLU A 224 -0.21 29.58 6.84
CA GLU A 224 0.40 30.75 7.51
C GLU A 224 -0.05 30.91 8.97
N PRO A 225 -1.33 30.69 9.33
CA PRO A 225 -1.75 30.78 10.73
C PRO A 225 -1.07 29.75 11.63
N SER A 226 -0.98 28.48 11.22
CA SER A 226 -0.33 27.42 11.99
C SER A 226 1.18 27.61 12.08
N TRP A 227 1.85 28.08 11.01
CA TRP A 227 3.25 28.45 11.03
C TRP A 227 3.56 29.58 12.02
N LYS A 228 2.76 30.67 12.02
CA LYS A 228 2.90 31.78 12.99
C LYS A 228 2.67 31.30 14.42
N GLY A 229 1.60 30.55 14.66
CA GLY A 229 1.32 29.96 15.96
C GLY A 229 2.45 29.10 16.49
N TYR A 230 2.99 28.21 15.65
CA TYR A 230 4.17 27.41 15.99
C TYR A 230 5.36 28.26 16.39
N ARG A 231 5.74 29.27 15.60
CA ARG A 231 6.89 30.15 15.89
C ARG A 231 6.74 30.92 17.20
N GLN A 232 5.53 31.37 17.53
CA GLN A 232 5.25 32.06 18.79
C GLN A 232 5.45 31.14 20.00
N HIS A 233 4.99 29.88 19.91
CA HIS A 233 5.11 28.91 21.01
C HIS A 233 6.53 28.36 21.17
N ALA A 234 7.19 28.02 20.06
CA ALA A 234 8.53 27.41 20.07
C ALA A 234 9.65 28.44 20.37
N GLY A 235 9.42 29.73 20.18
CA GLY A 235 10.35 30.79 20.48
C GLY A 235 11.73 30.59 19.81
N LEU A 236 12.79 30.56 20.59
CA LEU A 236 14.17 30.36 20.11
C LEU A 236 14.43 28.96 19.54
N PHE A 237 13.60 27.98 19.88
CA PHE A 237 13.69 26.59 19.39
C PHE A 237 12.90 26.35 18.10
N ALA A 238 12.22 27.39 17.59
CA ALA A 238 11.46 27.27 16.36
C ALA A 238 12.36 26.98 15.16
N TRP A 239 11.85 26.13 14.25
CA TRP A 239 12.46 25.98 12.94
C TRP A 239 12.56 27.36 12.26
N ARG A 240 13.69 27.64 11.63
CA ARG A 240 13.89 28.89 10.89
C ARG A 240 13.27 28.82 9.51
N ASP A 241 13.37 27.65 8.87
CA ASP A 241 12.81 27.37 7.56
C ASP A 241 11.44 26.71 7.67
N ARG A 242 10.47 27.23 6.93
CA ARG A 242 9.08 26.72 6.92
C ARG A 242 8.98 25.34 6.25
N ALA A 243 9.82 25.04 5.26
CA ALA A 243 9.84 23.74 4.63
C ALA A 243 10.35 22.65 5.58
N ASP A 244 11.36 22.96 6.41
CA ASP A 244 11.83 22.05 7.47
C ASP A 244 10.76 21.80 8.53
N TRP A 245 10.03 22.84 8.93
CA TRP A 245 8.90 22.69 9.84
C TRP A 245 7.79 21.82 9.24
N ARG A 246 7.46 21.99 7.95
CA ARG A 246 6.48 21.15 7.26
C ARG A 246 6.95 19.69 7.22
N ARG A 247 8.23 19.43 6.90
CA ARG A 247 8.80 18.07 6.93
C ARG A 247 8.70 17.46 8.33
N ASN A 248 9.09 18.21 9.35
CA ASN A 248 8.98 17.74 10.74
C ASN A 248 7.53 17.38 11.14
N ASN A 249 6.51 18.10 10.65
CA ASN A 249 5.11 17.74 10.91
C ASN A 249 4.74 16.40 10.28
N VAL A 250 5.19 16.15 9.05
CA VAL A 250 4.97 14.88 8.35
C VAL A 250 5.76 13.74 9.01
N ASP A 251 7.03 13.98 9.36
CA ASP A 251 7.90 13.02 10.04
C ASP A 251 7.29 12.56 11.37
N ARG A 252 6.75 13.51 12.15
CA ARG A 252 6.05 13.21 13.40
C ARG A 252 4.85 12.31 13.17
N LEU A 253 4.01 12.61 12.18
CA LEU A 253 2.85 11.75 11.86
C LEU A 253 3.29 10.32 11.52
N VAL A 254 4.27 10.15 10.62
CA VAL A 254 4.73 8.82 10.20
C VAL A 254 5.28 8.04 11.39
N ARG A 255 6.14 8.66 12.21
CA ARG A 255 6.67 8.07 13.45
C ARG A 255 5.54 7.66 14.40
N ASP A 256 4.57 8.54 14.60
CA ASP A 256 3.50 8.34 15.58
C ASP A 256 2.51 7.27 15.11
N ILE A 257 2.24 7.16 13.79
CA ILE A 257 1.47 6.03 13.22
C ILE A 257 2.20 4.72 13.51
N TYR A 258 3.50 4.63 13.20
CA TYR A 258 4.30 3.43 13.44
C TYR A 258 4.23 3.02 14.91
N SER A 259 4.45 3.95 15.80
CA SER A 259 4.44 3.71 17.25
C SER A 259 3.06 3.29 17.76
N ALA A 260 1.99 3.97 17.33
CA ALA A 260 0.64 3.70 17.77
C ALA A 260 0.11 2.34 17.27
N VAL A 261 0.39 1.98 16.02
CA VAL A 261 -0.01 0.69 15.45
C VAL A 261 0.64 -0.46 16.22
N HIS A 262 1.97 -0.42 16.39
CA HIS A 262 2.70 -1.48 17.09
C HIS A 262 2.39 -1.54 18.59
N ALA A 263 2.01 -0.43 19.22
CA ALA A 263 1.53 -0.45 20.61
C ALA A 263 0.18 -1.16 20.76
N ILE A 264 -0.66 -1.18 19.72
CA ILE A 264 -1.98 -1.83 19.73
C ILE A 264 -1.86 -3.30 19.31
N LYS A 265 -1.27 -3.55 18.14
CA LYS A 265 -1.05 -4.87 17.54
C LYS A 265 0.37 -4.94 16.97
N PRO A 266 1.34 -5.48 17.71
CA PRO A 266 2.75 -5.47 17.30
C PRO A 266 3.03 -6.13 15.94
N TRP A 267 2.17 -7.05 15.51
CA TRP A 267 2.32 -7.81 14.25
C TRP A 267 1.75 -7.12 13.02
N VAL A 268 0.97 -6.02 13.18
CA VAL A 268 0.39 -5.28 12.06
C VAL A 268 1.47 -4.43 11.40
N LYS A 269 1.70 -4.66 10.10
CA LYS A 269 2.72 -3.95 9.32
C LYS A 269 2.30 -2.50 9.07
N VAL A 270 3.24 -1.58 9.10
CA VAL A 270 3.04 -0.17 8.71
C VAL A 270 3.81 0.11 7.42
N GLY A 271 3.12 0.55 6.40
CA GLY A 271 3.70 0.84 5.09
C GLY A 271 3.34 2.21 4.54
N VAL A 272 4.21 2.69 3.65
CA VAL A 272 4.04 3.97 2.97
C VAL A 272 4.27 3.78 1.47
N SER A 273 3.41 4.36 0.63
CA SER A 273 3.64 4.47 -0.82
C SER A 273 3.95 5.91 -1.21
N PRO A 274 5.22 6.33 -1.09
CA PRO A 274 5.63 7.68 -1.44
C PRO A 274 5.76 7.84 -2.96
N PHE A 275 5.88 9.08 -3.43
CA PHE A 275 6.29 9.35 -4.80
C PHE A 275 7.62 8.65 -5.12
N GLY A 276 7.76 8.14 -6.35
CA GLY A 276 8.87 7.21 -6.69
C GLY A 276 10.27 7.82 -6.75
N ILE A 277 10.39 9.15 -6.80
CA ILE A 277 11.69 9.85 -6.91
C ILE A 277 12.10 10.40 -5.54
N GLY A 278 13.32 10.08 -5.12
CA GLY A 278 13.89 10.53 -3.86
C GLY A 278 14.28 12.02 -3.82
N ARG A 279 14.81 12.43 -2.67
CA ARG A 279 15.20 13.82 -2.41
C ARG A 279 16.32 14.29 -3.37
N PRO A 280 16.29 15.59 -3.77
CA PRO A 280 17.15 16.10 -4.85
C PRO A 280 18.66 15.93 -4.62
N ASP A 281 19.12 16.11 -3.37
CA ASP A 281 20.53 16.05 -2.98
C ASP A 281 21.10 14.61 -2.94
N ARG A 282 20.24 13.58 -3.12
CA ARG A 282 20.62 12.16 -3.09
C ARG A 282 20.28 11.41 -4.37
N ARG A 283 19.65 12.06 -5.31
CA ARG A 283 19.23 11.42 -6.58
C ARG A 283 20.42 10.86 -7.33
N PRO A 284 20.30 9.66 -7.91
CA PRO A 284 21.27 9.16 -8.87
C PRO A 284 21.41 10.12 -10.06
N ALA A 285 22.60 10.15 -10.66
CA ALA A 285 22.83 10.93 -11.87
C ALA A 285 21.85 10.56 -12.98
N GLY A 286 21.32 11.55 -13.69
CA GLY A 286 20.32 11.41 -14.75
C GLY A 286 18.87 11.35 -14.26
N ILE A 287 18.61 11.07 -12.99
CA ILE A 287 17.24 11.09 -12.45
C ILE A 287 16.76 12.51 -12.22
N ALA A 288 15.61 12.83 -12.79
CA ALA A 288 14.97 14.14 -12.72
C ALA A 288 13.46 14.04 -12.51
N GLY A 289 12.83 15.13 -12.09
CA GLY A 289 11.38 15.22 -11.93
C GLY A 289 10.95 15.81 -10.60
N PHE A 290 9.68 15.59 -10.27
CA PHE A 290 9.03 16.12 -9.08
C PHE A 290 9.78 15.73 -7.79
N SER A 291 9.88 16.68 -6.86
CA SER A 291 10.49 16.47 -5.55
C SER A 291 9.42 16.36 -4.47
N GLN A 292 9.18 15.15 -3.97
CA GLN A 292 8.30 14.95 -2.81
C GLN A 292 8.88 15.59 -1.54
N TYR A 293 10.21 15.62 -1.40
CA TYR A 293 10.90 16.25 -0.28
C TYR A 293 10.59 17.75 -0.17
N ASP A 294 10.57 18.46 -1.33
CA ASP A 294 10.35 19.91 -1.38
C ASP A 294 8.88 20.30 -1.52
N LYS A 295 8.04 19.44 -2.09
CA LYS A 295 6.67 19.78 -2.47
C LYS A 295 5.61 19.10 -1.62
N LEU A 296 5.83 17.85 -1.22
CA LEU A 296 4.95 17.12 -0.30
C LEU A 296 5.52 17.10 1.13
N TYR A 297 6.74 17.63 1.29
CA TYR A 297 7.48 17.68 2.56
C TYR A 297 7.67 16.30 3.19
N ALA A 298 7.93 15.29 2.36
CA ALA A 298 8.13 13.91 2.74
C ALA A 298 9.61 13.54 2.72
N ASP A 299 10.25 13.34 3.88
CA ASP A 299 11.64 12.87 4.03
C ASP A 299 11.67 11.33 4.18
N VAL A 300 11.36 10.64 3.09
CA VAL A 300 11.20 9.18 3.07
C VAL A 300 12.49 8.47 3.43
N GLU A 301 13.63 8.99 3.00
CA GLU A 301 14.96 8.48 3.33
C GLU A 301 15.24 8.56 4.83
N HIS A 302 14.73 9.59 5.51
CA HIS A 302 14.77 9.70 6.95
C HIS A 302 13.92 8.61 7.63
N TRP A 303 12.70 8.38 7.15
CA TRP A 303 11.81 7.38 7.73
C TRP A 303 12.37 5.96 7.62
N LEU A 304 12.97 5.62 6.46
CA LEU A 304 13.68 4.34 6.27
C LEU A 304 14.83 4.19 7.26
N ARG A 305 15.64 5.23 7.39
CA ARG A 305 16.82 5.24 8.28
C ARG A 305 16.43 5.16 9.75
N ALA A 306 15.37 5.88 10.14
CA ALA A 306 14.82 5.83 11.49
C ALA A 306 14.09 4.51 11.78
N GLY A 307 13.61 3.81 10.75
CA GLY A 307 12.88 2.55 10.87
C GLY A 307 11.41 2.75 11.24
N TRP A 308 10.78 3.86 10.82
CA TRP A 308 9.39 4.20 11.10
C TRP A 308 8.40 3.61 10.11
N LEU A 309 8.78 2.56 9.42
CA LEU A 309 7.92 1.77 8.55
C LEU A 309 8.44 0.32 8.47
N ASP A 310 7.56 -0.62 8.16
CA ASP A 310 7.88 -2.02 7.92
C ASP A 310 8.08 -2.30 6.44
N TYR A 311 7.39 -1.56 5.58
CA TYR A 311 7.58 -1.62 4.14
C TYR A 311 7.45 -0.27 3.45
N LEU A 312 8.24 -0.09 2.41
CA LEU A 312 8.18 1.01 1.47
C LEU A 312 7.65 0.51 0.14
N ALA A 313 6.62 1.17 -0.40
CA ALA A 313 6.06 0.87 -1.71
C ALA A 313 6.20 2.09 -2.65
N PRO A 314 7.42 2.47 -3.08
CA PRO A 314 7.62 3.68 -3.87
C PRO A 314 6.90 3.55 -5.22
N GLN A 315 6.19 4.59 -5.64
CA GLN A 315 5.40 4.61 -6.86
C GLN A 315 6.32 4.77 -8.09
N LEU A 316 6.85 3.66 -8.62
CA LEU A 316 7.74 3.67 -9.78
C LEU A 316 6.92 3.63 -11.09
N TYR A 317 6.13 4.69 -11.31
CA TYR A 317 5.09 4.75 -12.35
C TYR A 317 5.59 5.24 -13.72
N TRP A 318 6.79 4.83 -14.11
CA TRP A 318 7.41 5.14 -15.39
C TRP A 318 7.81 3.86 -16.14
N PRO A 319 7.81 3.89 -17.48
CA PRO A 319 8.29 2.75 -18.26
C PRO A 319 9.80 2.60 -18.12
N ILE A 320 10.29 1.38 -18.38
CA ILE A 320 11.69 0.99 -18.20
C ILE A 320 12.64 1.86 -19.02
N ASP A 321 12.24 2.24 -20.23
CA ASP A 321 13.01 3.05 -21.17
C ASP A 321 13.02 4.57 -20.85
N ARG A 322 12.33 5.00 -19.82
CA ARG A 322 12.28 6.40 -19.40
C ARG A 322 13.55 6.81 -18.62
N GLU A 323 14.58 7.25 -19.32
CA GLU A 323 15.91 7.56 -18.74
C GLU A 323 15.85 8.45 -17.51
N ALA A 324 15.09 9.56 -17.54
CA ALA A 324 14.99 10.52 -16.43
C ALA A 324 14.28 9.95 -15.18
N GLN A 325 13.59 8.82 -15.30
CA GLN A 325 12.91 8.10 -14.21
C GLN A 325 13.11 6.59 -14.38
N ALA A 326 14.29 6.15 -14.82
CA ALA A 326 14.60 4.76 -15.11
C ALA A 326 14.25 3.84 -13.95
N PHE A 327 13.34 2.89 -14.19
CA PHE A 327 12.80 1.96 -13.17
C PHE A 327 13.90 1.26 -12.38
N ALA A 328 14.88 0.67 -13.07
CA ALA A 328 15.99 -0.06 -12.43
C ALA A 328 16.88 0.85 -11.55
N VAL A 329 17.12 2.09 -12.00
CA VAL A 329 17.94 3.07 -11.25
C VAL A 329 17.21 3.51 -9.99
N LEU A 330 15.91 3.80 -10.08
CA LEU A 330 15.09 4.18 -8.92
C LEU A 330 14.94 3.01 -7.93
N LEU A 331 14.77 1.79 -8.42
CA LEU A 331 14.71 0.61 -7.57
C LEU A 331 16.03 0.39 -6.81
N THR A 332 17.16 0.52 -7.49
CA THR A 332 18.49 0.46 -6.86
C THR A 332 18.68 1.55 -5.83
N TYR A 333 18.24 2.77 -6.14
CA TYR A 333 18.29 3.90 -5.20
C TYR A 333 17.53 3.59 -3.92
N TRP A 334 16.27 3.19 -3.99
CA TRP A 334 15.48 2.87 -2.80
C TRP A 334 16.03 1.67 -2.03
N SER A 335 16.63 0.71 -2.72
CA SER A 335 17.33 -0.41 -2.09
C SER A 335 18.55 0.07 -1.31
N SER A 336 19.32 1.01 -1.86
CA SER A 336 20.52 1.57 -1.20
C SER A 336 20.21 2.48 0.01
N GLU A 337 19.04 3.15 0.02
CA GLU A 337 18.59 3.95 1.17
C GLU A 337 17.96 3.08 2.29
N ASN A 338 17.72 1.80 2.03
CA ASN A 338 17.04 0.88 2.96
C ASN A 338 18.00 0.22 3.97
N TRP A 339 18.69 1.00 4.75
CA TRP A 339 19.74 0.55 5.70
C TRP A 339 19.22 -0.34 6.84
N ARG A 340 17.92 -0.26 7.15
CA ARG A 340 17.26 -1.11 8.16
C ARG A 340 16.78 -2.45 7.61
N GLY A 341 16.96 -2.72 6.32
CA GLY A 341 16.46 -3.94 5.68
C GLY A 341 14.95 -4.10 5.76
N ARG A 342 14.20 -2.99 5.74
CA ARG A 342 12.74 -3.02 5.67
C ARG A 342 12.29 -3.58 4.32
N HIS A 343 11.06 -4.04 4.22
CA HIS A 343 10.56 -4.52 2.93
C HIS A 343 10.51 -3.38 1.90
N LEU A 344 10.97 -3.66 0.70
CA LEU A 344 10.85 -2.78 -0.46
C LEU A 344 9.93 -3.49 -1.48
N TRP A 345 8.76 -2.90 -1.74
CA TRP A 345 7.72 -3.42 -2.62
C TRP A 345 7.29 -2.35 -3.64
N PRO A 346 8.06 -2.10 -4.71
CA PRO A 346 7.76 -1.04 -5.66
C PRO A 346 6.35 -1.14 -6.22
N GLY A 347 5.70 0.02 -6.35
CA GLY A 347 4.43 0.17 -7.05
C GLY A 347 4.63 0.13 -8.55
N LEU A 348 3.80 -0.63 -9.25
CA LEU A 348 3.78 -0.81 -10.69
C LEU A 348 2.52 -0.14 -11.27
N PHE A 349 2.67 0.72 -12.30
CA PHE A 349 1.53 1.44 -12.88
C PHE A 349 0.73 0.57 -13.86
N THR A 350 0.14 -0.51 -13.36
CA THR A 350 -0.64 -1.45 -14.17
C THR A 350 -1.86 -0.80 -14.82
N SER A 351 -2.44 0.23 -14.20
CA SER A 351 -3.55 1.02 -14.77
C SER A 351 -3.16 1.81 -16.02
N ARG A 352 -1.84 1.93 -16.32
CA ARG A 352 -1.39 2.54 -17.57
C ARG A 352 -1.61 1.64 -18.79
N ILE A 353 -2.00 0.39 -18.55
CA ILE A 353 -2.60 -0.48 -19.56
C ILE A 353 -4.07 -0.08 -19.68
N ASP A 354 -4.36 0.77 -20.65
CA ASP A 354 -5.68 1.38 -20.89
C ASP A 354 -5.96 1.46 -22.40
N ASP A 355 -7.01 2.17 -22.80
CA ASP A 355 -7.38 2.34 -24.21
C ASP A 355 -6.79 3.61 -24.84
N SER A 356 -5.92 4.34 -24.13
CA SER A 356 -5.29 5.55 -24.63
C SER A 356 -4.15 5.24 -25.62
N GLU A 357 -3.81 6.20 -26.46
CA GLU A 357 -2.67 6.11 -27.40
C GLU A 357 -1.33 5.91 -26.69
N LYS A 358 -1.23 6.38 -25.43
CA LYS A 358 0.00 6.24 -24.60
C LYS A 358 -0.08 5.04 -23.68
N SER A 359 -0.98 4.10 -23.93
CA SER A 359 -1.15 2.89 -23.14
C SER A 359 0.08 2.00 -23.21
N TRP A 360 0.42 1.41 -22.05
CA TRP A 360 1.47 0.40 -22.00
C TRP A 360 0.99 -0.95 -22.54
N GLN A 361 1.96 -1.79 -22.87
CA GLN A 361 1.71 -3.21 -23.15
C GLN A 361 1.91 -4.03 -21.87
N PRO A 362 1.24 -5.18 -21.74
CA PRO A 362 1.41 -6.09 -20.60
C PRO A 362 2.88 -6.50 -20.34
N GLU A 363 3.67 -6.54 -21.40
CA GLU A 363 5.08 -6.87 -21.34
C GLU A 363 5.89 -5.89 -20.48
N GLU A 364 5.53 -4.60 -20.46
CA GLU A 364 6.19 -3.60 -19.61
C GLU A 364 6.11 -4.02 -18.12
N ILE A 365 4.91 -4.34 -17.64
CA ILE A 365 4.71 -4.78 -16.24
C ILE A 365 5.44 -6.09 -15.97
N ARG A 366 5.41 -7.05 -16.91
CA ARG A 366 6.13 -8.30 -16.79
C ARG A 366 7.64 -8.10 -16.64
N GLN A 367 8.22 -7.20 -17.44
CA GLN A 367 9.64 -6.86 -17.40
C GLN A 367 10.02 -6.10 -16.11
N GLN A 368 9.19 -5.17 -15.62
CA GLN A 368 9.40 -4.51 -14.34
C GLN A 368 9.46 -5.52 -13.18
N ILE A 369 8.57 -6.51 -13.16
CA ILE A 369 8.61 -7.59 -12.16
C ILE A 369 9.90 -8.43 -12.31
N ALA A 370 10.32 -8.74 -13.51
CA ALA A 370 11.56 -9.46 -13.74
C ALA A 370 12.79 -8.68 -13.24
N LEU A 371 12.85 -7.38 -13.51
CA LEU A 371 13.89 -6.48 -12.98
C LEU A 371 13.85 -6.42 -11.44
N GLN A 372 12.67 -6.30 -10.84
CA GLN A 372 12.51 -6.32 -9.39
C GLN A 372 13.08 -7.62 -8.78
N ARG A 373 12.75 -8.77 -9.36
CA ARG A 373 13.24 -10.08 -8.88
C ARG A 373 14.76 -10.23 -9.01
N SER A 374 15.34 -9.67 -10.08
CA SER A 374 16.79 -9.74 -10.33
C SER A 374 17.60 -8.76 -9.49
N SER A 375 16.99 -7.70 -8.94
CA SER A 375 17.68 -6.65 -8.19
C SER A 375 18.20 -7.09 -6.82
N GLY A 376 17.62 -8.15 -6.24
CA GLY A 376 17.95 -8.65 -4.89
C GLY A 376 17.58 -7.72 -3.73
N GLY A 377 17.19 -6.46 -4.01
CA GLY A 377 16.88 -5.46 -2.98
C GLY A 377 15.40 -5.32 -2.65
N ALA A 378 14.52 -5.89 -3.47
CA ALA A 378 13.08 -5.84 -3.29
C ALA A 378 12.49 -7.24 -3.15
N SER A 379 11.59 -7.40 -2.16
CA SER A 379 10.99 -8.70 -1.83
C SER A 379 9.53 -8.83 -2.29
N GLY A 380 9.12 -8.02 -3.27
CA GLY A 380 7.75 -8.03 -3.81
C GLY A 380 7.40 -6.75 -4.54
N HIS A 381 6.15 -6.60 -4.91
CA HIS A 381 5.62 -5.46 -5.66
C HIS A 381 4.12 -5.30 -5.45
N VAL A 382 3.58 -4.13 -5.83
CA VAL A 382 2.16 -3.81 -5.71
C VAL A 382 1.64 -3.21 -7.03
N HIS A 383 0.57 -3.75 -7.58
CA HIS A 383 -0.08 -3.24 -8.80
C HIS A 383 -1.00 -2.06 -8.49
N PHE A 384 -0.80 -0.94 -9.13
CA PHE A 384 -1.78 0.15 -9.17
C PHE A 384 -2.52 0.10 -10.50
N SER A 385 -3.75 -0.37 -10.59
CA SER A 385 -4.59 -0.79 -9.49
C SER A 385 -5.43 -2.03 -9.87
N ALA A 386 -6.32 -2.47 -8.99
CA ALA A 386 -7.13 -3.67 -9.16
C ALA A 386 -7.94 -3.68 -10.45
N ALA A 387 -8.52 -2.55 -10.87
CA ALA A 387 -9.35 -2.47 -12.07
C ALA A 387 -8.66 -3.01 -13.33
N ALA A 388 -7.36 -2.71 -13.51
CA ALA A 388 -6.63 -3.18 -14.68
C ALA A 388 -6.51 -4.72 -14.73
N LEU A 389 -6.30 -5.35 -13.57
CA LEU A 389 -6.19 -6.80 -13.44
C LEU A 389 -7.56 -7.48 -13.55
N VAL A 390 -8.58 -6.95 -12.86
CA VAL A 390 -9.95 -7.49 -12.87
C VAL A 390 -10.57 -7.43 -14.27
N GLN A 391 -10.33 -6.34 -15.00
CA GLN A 391 -10.77 -6.16 -16.38
C GLN A 391 -9.90 -6.90 -17.39
N ASN A 392 -8.80 -7.50 -16.96
CA ASN A 392 -7.81 -8.16 -17.83
C ASN A 392 -7.42 -7.30 -19.03
N ARG A 393 -7.12 -6.01 -18.78
CA ARG A 393 -6.85 -5.03 -19.84
C ARG A 393 -5.70 -5.51 -20.73
N LYS A 394 -5.93 -5.55 -22.03
CA LYS A 394 -4.99 -6.11 -23.03
C LYS A 394 -4.41 -7.49 -22.66
N GLY A 395 -5.13 -8.28 -21.85
CA GLY A 395 -4.70 -9.62 -21.44
C GLY A 395 -3.64 -9.64 -20.33
N ILE A 396 -3.45 -8.56 -19.57
CA ILE A 396 -2.42 -8.49 -18.52
C ILE A 396 -2.54 -9.59 -17.48
N ALA A 397 -3.77 -9.90 -17.02
CA ALA A 397 -3.97 -10.97 -16.03
C ALA A 397 -3.55 -12.33 -16.59
N ASP A 398 -3.89 -12.62 -17.84
CA ASP A 398 -3.48 -13.87 -18.53
C ASP A 398 -1.97 -13.97 -18.68
N VAL A 399 -1.31 -12.87 -19.08
CA VAL A 399 0.15 -12.81 -19.21
C VAL A 399 0.80 -13.09 -17.86
N LEU A 400 0.38 -12.42 -16.79
CA LEU A 400 0.93 -12.62 -15.46
C LEU A 400 0.70 -14.04 -14.93
N ALA A 401 -0.50 -14.58 -15.09
CA ALA A 401 -0.81 -15.94 -14.64
C ALA A 401 0.04 -17.02 -15.34
N LYS A 402 0.28 -16.85 -16.65
CA LYS A 402 1.00 -17.82 -17.48
C LYS A 402 2.52 -17.74 -17.37
N THR A 403 3.07 -16.54 -17.08
CA THR A 403 4.51 -16.30 -17.19
C THR A 403 5.18 -15.88 -15.89
N THR A 404 4.49 -15.12 -15.05
CA THR A 404 5.06 -14.43 -13.90
C THR A 404 4.66 -15.07 -12.57
N TYR A 405 3.38 -15.41 -12.42
CA TYR A 405 2.80 -15.98 -11.20
C TYR A 405 2.46 -17.47 -11.37
N VAL A 406 3.35 -18.24 -11.96
CA VAL A 406 3.16 -19.67 -12.21
C VAL A 406 2.96 -20.46 -10.90
N GLY A 407 3.74 -20.15 -9.85
CA GLY A 407 3.65 -20.73 -8.52
C GLY A 407 3.12 -19.74 -7.46
N ALA A 408 2.54 -20.26 -6.39
CA ALA A 408 2.21 -19.47 -5.22
C ALA A 408 3.50 -18.95 -4.53
N ALA A 409 3.39 -17.83 -3.84
CA ALA A 409 4.46 -17.30 -3.00
C ALA A 409 3.90 -16.97 -1.61
N LEU A 410 4.72 -17.16 -0.58
CA LEU A 410 4.40 -16.72 0.77
C LEU A 410 4.75 -15.25 0.93
N VAL A 411 4.02 -14.55 1.78
CA VAL A 411 4.41 -13.20 2.19
C VAL A 411 5.80 -13.26 2.85
N PRO A 412 6.71 -12.31 2.57
CA PRO A 412 8.00 -12.23 3.23
C PRO A 412 7.84 -12.09 4.76
N SER A 413 8.64 -12.82 5.50
CA SER A 413 8.65 -12.70 6.97
C SER A 413 9.16 -11.32 7.39
N THR A 414 8.55 -10.76 8.44
CA THR A 414 8.89 -9.45 9.01
C THR A 414 9.50 -9.65 10.41
N PRO A 415 10.79 -10.05 10.51
CA PRO A 415 11.38 -10.53 11.76
C PRO A 415 11.53 -9.45 12.84
N TRP A 416 11.41 -8.18 12.50
CA TRP A 416 11.43 -7.06 13.45
C TRP A 416 10.05 -6.71 14.02
N VAL A 417 8.97 -7.29 13.47
CA VAL A 417 7.60 -7.21 14.01
C VAL A 417 7.37 -8.44 14.89
N ARG A 418 7.00 -8.25 16.16
CA ARG A 418 6.90 -9.34 17.17
C ARG A 418 5.47 -9.57 17.60
#